data_a32fccbc93fcd7365b8273e95ee60fca
#
_entry.id   a32fccbc93fcd7365b8273e95ee60fca
#
_cell.length_a   1.000
_cell.length_b   1.000
_cell.length_c   1.000
_cell.angle_alpha   90.00
_cell.angle_beta   90.00
_cell.angle_gamma   90.00
#
_symmetry.space_group_name_H-M   'P 1'
#
loop_
_entity.id
_entity.type
_entity.pdbx_description
1 polymer ?
#
loop_
_entity_poly.entity_id
_entity_poly.type
_entity_poly.pdbx_seq_one_letter_code
_entity_poly.pdbx_strand_id
1 'polypeptide(L)'
;MKTKTLKVKYYHDPGHGWLAVKRSLLIESGLEKQISNFSYQKGQTVYLEEDSDAYKFEQAMKAKGYEFEIEHRYTERSSAIRNYACYFTV
;
A
#
# COMPACT_ATOMS: atom_id res chain seq x y z
N MET A 1 20.26 16.45 -4.55
CA MET A 1 19.52 15.85 -3.42
C MET A 1 19.61 14.34 -3.49
N LYS A 2 19.76 13.71 -2.35
CA LYS A 2 19.75 12.26 -2.32
C LYS A 2 18.32 11.74 -2.41
N THR A 3 18.08 10.82 -3.32
CA THR A 3 16.80 10.12 -3.42
C THR A 3 16.71 9.10 -2.29
N LYS A 4 15.56 9.03 -1.65
CA LYS A 4 15.30 8.03 -0.62
C LYS A 4 14.62 6.83 -1.27
N THR A 5 14.99 5.63 -0.87
CA THR A 5 14.41 4.40 -1.39
C THR A 5 13.51 3.76 -0.35
N LEU A 6 12.28 3.44 -0.76
CA LEU A 6 11.33 2.68 0.05
C LEU A 6 11.27 1.25 -0.46
N LYS A 7 11.57 0.31 0.42
CA LYS A 7 11.43 -1.12 0.10
C LYS A 7 10.05 -1.57 0.56
N VAL A 8 9.22 -1.98 -0.38
CA VAL A 8 7.84 -2.37 -0.09
C VAL A 8 7.51 -3.68 -0.79
N LYS A 9 6.47 -4.36 -0.32
CA LYS A 9 5.99 -5.60 -0.92
C LYS A 9 4.67 -5.35 -1.61
N TYR A 10 4.51 -5.93 -2.80
CA TYR A 10 3.28 -5.87 -3.55
C TYR A 10 2.72 -7.28 -3.63
N TYR A 11 1.60 -7.53 -2.97
CA TYR A 11 0.97 -8.83 -2.90
C TYR A 11 -0.08 -8.99 -3.99
N HIS A 12 -0.01 -10.09 -4.73
CA HIS A 12 -0.92 -10.37 -5.82
C HIS A 12 -1.61 -11.72 -5.62
N ASP A 13 -2.92 -11.76 -5.83
CA ASP A 13 -3.63 -13.02 -6.02
C ASP A 13 -4.25 -13.00 -7.43
N PRO A 14 -4.97 -14.05 -7.87
CA PRO A 14 -5.46 -14.06 -9.25
C PRO A 14 -6.38 -12.89 -9.61
N GLY A 15 -7.04 -12.27 -8.65
CA GLY A 15 -8.00 -11.20 -8.92
C GLY A 15 -7.52 -9.78 -8.63
N HIS A 16 -6.60 -9.61 -7.70
CA HIS A 16 -6.21 -8.28 -7.23
C HIS A 16 -4.77 -8.21 -6.74
N GLY A 17 -4.33 -6.98 -6.47
CA GLY A 17 -3.04 -6.73 -5.88
C GLY A 17 -3.13 -5.66 -4.79
N TRP A 18 -2.20 -5.69 -3.84
CA TRP A 18 -2.13 -4.74 -2.73
C TRP A 18 -0.69 -4.38 -2.42
N LEU A 19 -0.44 -3.08 -2.30
CA LEU A 19 0.87 -2.56 -1.89
C LEU A 19 0.88 -2.44 -0.37
N ALA A 20 1.76 -3.19 0.30
CA ALA A 20 1.86 -3.18 1.75
C ALA A 20 2.77 -2.04 2.20
N VAL A 21 2.23 -1.12 2.98
CA VAL A 21 2.99 0.03 3.48
C VAL A 21 2.75 0.18 4.98
N LYS A 22 3.73 0.77 5.65
CA LYS A 22 3.56 1.11 7.07
C LYS A 22 2.58 2.27 7.20
N ARG A 23 1.72 2.20 8.21
CA ARG A 23 0.78 3.30 8.48
C ARG A 23 1.49 4.63 8.67
N SER A 24 2.67 4.64 9.32
CA SER A 24 3.44 5.87 9.50
C SER A 24 3.83 6.52 8.18
N LEU A 25 4.15 5.72 7.17
CA LEU A 25 4.46 6.24 5.83
C LEU A 25 3.22 6.79 5.14
N LEU A 26 2.09 6.15 5.35
CA LEU A 26 0.83 6.63 4.80
C LEU A 26 0.47 7.99 5.41
N ILE A 27 0.67 8.14 6.71
CA ILE A 27 0.45 9.42 7.40
C ILE A 27 1.41 10.48 6.85
N GLU A 28 2.67 10.14 6.67
CA GLU A 28 3.67 11.06 6.09
C GLU A 28 3.27 11.52 4.69
N SER A 29 2.65 10.64 3.91
CA SER A 29 2.20 10.98 2.55
C SER A 29 1.05 11.99 2.53
N GLY A 30 0.36 12.15 3.65
CA GLY A 30 -0.82 13.00 3.75
C GLY A 30 -2.10 12.36 3.24
N LEU A 31 -2.07 11.08 2.91
CA LEU A 31 -3.20 10.40 2.28
C LEU A 31 -4.05 9.54 3.21
N GLU A 32 -3.74 9.51 4.53
CA GLU A 32 -4.41 8.57 5.43
C GLU A 32 -5.93 8.69 5.44
N LYS A 33 -6.47 9.87 5.17
CA LYS A 33 -7.92 10.11 5.13
C LYS A 33 -8.50 9.99 3.72
N GLN A 34 -7.67 9.69 2.73
CA GLN A 34 -8.09 9.62 1.33
C GLN A 34 -8.02 8.20 0.75
N ILE A 35 -7.75 7.22 1.60
CA ILE A 35 -7.67 5.82 1.19
C ILE A 35 -9.08 5.22 1.25
N SER A 36 -9.43 4.45 0.24
CA SER A 36 -10.75 3.82 0.15
C SER A 36 -10.87 2.62 1.08
N ASN A 37 -12.10 2.17 1.30
CA ASN A 37 -12.35 0.96 2.05
C ASN A 37 -12.17 -0.32 1.20
N PHE A 38 -11.72 -0.18 -0.04
CA PHE A 38 -11.24 -1.32 -0.84
C PHE A 38 -9.85 -1.76 -0.42
N SER A 39 -9.12 -0.91 0.31
CA SER A 39 -7.86 -1.27 0.93
C SER A 39 -8.11 -1.95 2.27
N TYR A 40 -7.10 -2.65 2.78
CA TYR A 40 -7.20 -3.42 4.03
C TYR A 40 -6.14 -2.96 5.01
N GLN A 41 -6.29 -3.37 6.26
CA GLN A 41 -5.32 -3.06 7.30
C GLN A 41 -5.19 -4.21 8.27
N LYS A 42 -3.98 -4.37 8.81
CA LYS A 42 -3.68 -5.32 9.88
C LYS A 42 -2.53 -4.77 10.71
N GLY A 43 -2.77 -4.46 11.97
CA GLY A 43 -1.76 -3.85 12.82
C GLY A 43 -1.30 -2.52 12.26
N GLN A 44 0.01 -2.35 12.10
CA GLN A 44 0.61 -1.13 11.58
C GLN A 44 0.80 -1.15 10.06
N THR A 45 0.32 -2.19 9.39
CA THR A 45 0.44 -2.31 7.93
C THR A 45 -0.88 -2.01 7.26
N VAL A 46 -0.83 -1.22 6.20
CA VAL A 46 -1.97 -0.91 5.34
C VAL A 46 -1.69 -1.55 3.98
N TYR A 47 -2.68 -2.25 3.45
CA TYR A 47 -2.58 -2.93 2.15
C TYR A 47 -3.40 -2.13 1.15
N LEU A 48 -2.71 -1.30 0.36
CA LEU A 48 -3.33 -0.35 -0.57
C LEU A 48 -3.73 -1.06 -1.85
N GLU A 49 -5.02 -0.96 -2.21
CA GLU A 49 -5.51 -1.66 -3.38
C GLU A 49 -4.91 -1.08 -4.67
N GLU A 50 -4.67 -1.95 -5.65
CA GLU A 50 -3.85 -1.65 -6.82
C GLU A 50 -4.42 -0.58 -7.77
N ASP A 51 -5.74 -0.54 -7.92
CA ASP A 51 -6.34 0.30 -8.97
C ASP A 51 -6.29 1.79 -8.68
N SER A 52 -6.31 2.16 -7.41
CA SER A 52 -6.41 3.57 -7.04
C SER A 52 -5.49 3.94 -5.88
N ASP A 53 -5.69 3.31 -4.72
CA ASP A 53 -5.01 3.72 -3.49
C ASP A 53 -3.48 3.56 -3.55
N ALA A 54 -2.98 2.46 -4.11
CA ALA A 54 -1.55 2.24 -4.27
C ALA A 54 -0.94 3.30 -5.19
N TYR A 55 -1.60 3.61 -6.28
CA TYR A 55 -1.14 4.63 -7.22
C TYR A 55 -1.05 6.00 -6.56
N LYS A 56 -2.08 6.40 -5.82
CA LYS A 56 -2.08 7.67 -5.09
C LYS A 56 -0.88 7.77 -4.15
N PHE A 57 -0.63 6.70 -3.39
CA PHE A 57 0.48 6.67 -2.46
C PHE A 57 1.82 6.78 -3.19
N GLU A 58 2.00 6.00 -4.25
CA GLU A 58 3.24 6.03 -5.02
C GLU A 58 3.51 7.42 -5.59
N GLN A 59 2.50 8.07 -6.16
CA GLN A 59 2.67 9.42 -6.72
C GLN A 59 2.99 10.45 -5.64
N ALA A 60 2.32 10.39 -4.49
CA ALA A 60 2.57 11.32 -3.40
C ALA A 60 4.00 11.19 -2.86
N MET A 61 4.48 9.96 -2.71
CA MET A 61 5.83 9.73 -2.18
C MET A 61 6.91 10.06 -3.21
N LYS A 62 6.67 9.79 -4.48
CA LYS A 62 7.61 10.21 -5.53
C LYS A 62 7.75 11.73 -5.58
N ALA A 63 6.65 12.45 -5.40
CA ALA A 63 6.69 13.92 -5.33
C ALA A 63 7.54 14.42 -4.16
N LYS A 64 7.73 13.60 -3.12
CA LYS A 64 8.57 13.92 -1.97
C LYS A 64 10.01 13.44 -2.12
N GLY A 65 10.36 12.89 -3.27
CA GLY A 65 11.72 12.45 -3.57
C GLY A 65 12.00 10.98 -3.25
N TYR A 66 10.97 10.17 -3.05
CA TYR A 66 11.14 8.74 -2.81
C TYR A 66 11.14 7.94 -4.11
N GLU A 67 11.95 6.89 -4.14
CA GLU A 67 11.89 5.85 -5.15
C GLU A 67 11.43 4.57 -4.48
N PHE A 68 10.82 3.67 -5.25
CA PHE A 68 10.32 2.41 -4.73
C PHE A 68 11.15 1.24 -5.22
N GLU A 69 11.50 0.35 -4.29
CA GLU A 69 12.03 -0.96 -4.62
C GLU A 69 10.94 -1.94 -4.21
N ILE A 70 10.26 -2.50 -5.21
CA ILE A 70 9.07 -3.30 -4.98
C ILE A 70 9.40 -4.78 -5.11
N GLU A 71 9.11 -5.55 -4.06
CA GLU A 71 9.20 -7.00 -4.09
C GLU A 71 7.80 -7.54 -4.34
N HIS A 72 7.59 -8.19 -5.49
CA HIS A 72 6.31 -8.77 -5.83
C HIS A 72 6.16 -10.17 -5.23
N ARG A 73 5.03 -10.43 -4.62
CA ARG A 73 4.66 -11.72 -4.03
C ARG A 73 3.36 -12.20 -4.65
N TYR A 74 3.37 -13.39 -5.22
CA TYR A 74 2.22 -13.94 -5.93
C TYR A 74 1.70 -15.17 -5.21
N THR A 75 0.38 -15.33 -5.19
CA THR A 75 -0.27 -16.55 -4.73
C THR A 75 -1.31 -16.97 -5.75
N GLU A 76 -1.47 -18.29 -5.94
CA GLU A 76 -2.47 -18.84 -6.85
C GLU A 76 -3.84 -18.97 -6.18
N ARG A 77 -3.90 -18.78 -4.86
CA ARG A 77 -5.14 -18.84 -4.08
C ARG A 77 -5.55 -17.42 -3.70
N SER A 78 -6.78 -17.26 -3.24
CA SER A 78 -7.21 -15.98 -2.68
C SER A 78 -6.27 -15.58 -1.55
N SER A 79 -5.82 -14.33 -1.58
CA SER A 79 -4.91 -13.81 -0.57
C SER A 79 -5.58 -13.73 0.81
N ALA A 80 -4.81 -14.01 1.86
CA ALA A 80 -5.27 -13.81 3.23
C ALA A 80 -5.65 -12.34 3.49
N ILE A 81 -5.10 -11.40 2.72
CA ILE A 81 -5.41 -9.97 2.84
C ILE A 81 -6.91 -9.71 2.73
N ARG A 82 -7.62 -10.50 1.92
CA ARG A 82 -9.07 -10.36 1.75
C ARG A 82 -9.86 -10.61 3.04
N ASN A 83 -9.22 -11.22 4.03
CA ASN A 83 -9.84 -11.50 5.33
C ASN A 83 -9.45 -10.48 6.40
N TYR A 84 -8.60 -9.52 6.07
CA TYR A 84 -8.21 -8.46 7.00
C TYR A 84 -9.31 -7.42 7.11
N ALA A 85 -9.23 -6.56 8.11
CA ALA A 85 -10.18 -5.47 8.26
C ALA A 85 -10.05 -4.50 7.08
N CYS A 86 -11.17 -3.97 6.61
CA CYS A 86 -11.13 -2.90 5.62
C CYS A 86 -10.47 -1.67 6.23
N TYR A 87 -9.82 -0.88 5.40
CA TYR A 87 -9.15 0.33 5.86
C TYR A 87 -10.17 1.32 6.42
N PHE A 88 -9.84 1.91 7.55
CA PHE A 88 -10.61 3.03 8.09
C PHE A 88 -9.66 3.99 8.82
N THR A 89 -10.04 5.25 8.86
CA THR A 89 -9.29 6.27 9.59
C THR A 89 -9.88 6.41 11.00
N VAL A 90 -9.01 6.45 11.98
CA VAL A 90 -9.42 6.62 13.38
C VAL A 90 -9.58 8.11 13.69
#